data_5957d1d39b20d836bc48cd0a69205a64
#
_entry.id   5957d1d39b20d836bc48cd0a69205a64
#
_cell.length_a   1.000
_cell.length_b   1.000
_cell.length_c   1.000
_cell.angle_alpha   90.00
_cell.angle_beta   90.00
_cell.angle_gamma   90.00
#
_symmetry.space_group_name_H-M   'P 1'
#
loop_
_entity.id
_entity.type
_entity.pdbx_description
1 polymer ?
#
loop_
_entity_poly.entity_id
_entity_poly.type
_entity_poly.pdbx_seq_one_letter_code
_entity_poly.pdbx_strand_id
1 'polypeptide(L)'
;MTIRQFVLFLSGLIVPVLYQRTKFALYRRSFHRMPLREKSGLNLHHGHWGFLLAFISMNLLVFGVYNIFSIGLAGFGWGLMLDEIIPMLKMPSPGRTLELEIYDKSRNATVVLIGVVVLFALVCFLVRR
;
A
#
# COMPACT_ATOMS: atom_id res chain seq x y z
N MET A 1 12.85 8.95 -16.09
CA MET A 1 11.66 9.43 -15.35
C MET A 1 11.85 10.91 -15.04
N THR A 2 10.87 11.77 -15.32
CA THR A 2 10.92 13.21 -15.02
C THR A 2 10.65 13.47 -13.52
N ILE A 3 11.01 14.66 -13.00
CA ILE A 3 10.67 15.08 -11.63
C ILE A 3 9.17 14.96 -11.37
N ARG A 4 8.33 15.42 -12.33
CA ARG A 4 6.86 15.34 -12.21
C ARG A 4 6.38 13.90 -12.03
N GLN A 5 6.90 12.97 -12.82
CA GLN A 5 6.58 11.55 -12.74
C GLN A 5 7.05 10.93 -11.40
N PHE A 6 8.22 11.33 -10.93
CA PHE A 6 8.73 10.87 -9.63
C PHE A 6 7.86 11.35 -8.46
N VAL A 7 7.51 12.64 -8.45
CA VAL A 7 6.59 13.20 -7.44
C VAL A 7 5.24 12.49 -7.46
N LEU A 8 4.70 12.23 -8.64
CA LEU A 8 3.43 11.51 -8.80
C LEU A 8 3.51 10.09 -8.24
N PHE A 9 4.59 9.36 -8.53
CA PHE A 9 4.83 8.02 -7.98
C PHE A 9 4.89 8.05 -6.45
N LEU A 10 5.69 8.97 -5.87
CA LEU A 10 5.80 9.11 -4.41
C LEU A 10 4.48 9.51 -3.76
N SER A 11 3.73 10.43 -4.36
CA SER A 11 2.40 10.79 -3.88
C SER A 11 1.45 9.60 -3.90
N GLY A 12 1.44 8.85 -5.00
CA GLY A 12 0.67 7.60 -5.12
C GLY A 12 1.05 6.59 -4.04
N LEU A 13 2.33 6.47 -3.70
CA LEU A 13 2.81 5.54 -2.68
C LEU A 13 2.42 5.98 -1.25
N ILE A 14 2.51 7.26 -0.94
CA ILE A 14 2.33 7.78 0.43
C ILE A 14 0.84 7.98 0.76
N VAL A 15 0.05 8.52 -0.17
CA VAL A 15 -1.36 8.89 0.06
C VAL A 15 -2.23 7.73 0.54
N PRO A 16 -2.22 6.53 -0.08
CA PRO A 16 -3.04 5.41 0.38
C PRO A 16 -2.66 4.95 1.79
N VAL A 17 -1.36 4.97 2.13
CA VAL A 17 -0.88 4.61 3.47
C VAL A 17 -1.42 5.60 4.51
N LEU A 18 -1.25 6.91 4.26
CA LEU A 18 -1.77 7.95 5.14
C LEU A 18 -3.28 7.84 5.30
N TYR A 19 -4.01 7.64 4.20
CA TYR A 19 -5.46 7.49 4.21
C TYR A 19 -5.89 6.29 5.07
N GLN A 20 -5.31 5.10 4.85
CA GLN A 20 -5.67 3.90 5.59
C GLN A 20 -5.33 4.00 7.07
N ARG A 21 -4.15 4.53 7.41
CA ARG A 21 -3.73 4.72 8.80
C ARG A 21 -4.58 5.77 9.53
N THR A 22 -4.90 6.89 8.87
CA THR A 22 -5.79 7.91 9.43
C THR A 22 -7.20 7.36 9.61
N LYS A 23 -7.74 6.69 8.60
CA LYS A 23 -9.05 6.01 8.68
C LYS A 23 -9.08 5.01 9.83
N PHE A 24 -8.04 4.19 9.97
CA PHE A 24 -7.93 3.25 11.09
C PHE A 24 -7.91 3.96 12.44
N ALA A 25 -7.13 5.02 12.59
CA ALA A 25 -7.04 5.79 13.84
C ALA A 25 -8.38 6.42 14.23
N LEU A 26 -9.11 7.00 13.25
CA LEU A 26 -10.39 7.66 13.48
C LEU A 26 -11.54 6.68 13.74
N TYR A 27 -11.55 5.56 13.02
CA TYR A 27 -12.68 4.61 13.03
C TYR A 27 -12.36 3.28 13.69
N ARG A 28 -11.31 3.19 14.49
CA ARG A 28 -10.87 1.95 15.16
C ARG A 28 -12.02 1.19 15.82
N ARG A 29 -12.96 1.91 16.48
CA ARG A 29 -14.14 1.32 17.14
C ARG A 29 -15.21 0.83 16.15
N SER A 30 -15.26 1.39 14.94
CA SER A 30 -16.26 1.06 13.90
C SER A 30 -15.79 -0.01 12.93
N PHE A 31 -14.49 -0.30 12.87
CA PHE A 31 -13.92 -1.34 12.00
C PHE A 31 -14.45 -2.74 12.29
N HIS A 32 -15.01 -2.96 13.47
CA HIS A 32 -15.68 -4.22 13.84
C HIS A 32 -16.96 -4.54 13.04
N ARG A 33 -17.47 -3.58 12.26
CA ARG A 33 -18.76 -3.67 11.56
C ARG A 33 -18.62 -3.59 10.02
N MET A 34 -17.73 -4.37 9.41
CA MET A 34 -17.68 -4.43 7.96
C MET A 34 -18.52 -5.61 7.41
N PRO A 35 -19.78 -5.38 6.97
CA PRO A 35 -20.70 -6.45 6.58
C PRO A 35 -20.28 -7.23 5.33
N LEU A 36 -19.46 -6.65 4.46
CA LEU A 36 -18.97 -7.31 3.24
C LEU A 36 -18.00 -8.47 3.54
N ARG A 37 -17.26 -8.38 4.62
CA ARG A 37 -16.27 -9.39 5.03
C ARG A 37 -16.95 -10.63 5.60
N GLU A 38 -18.12 -10.49 6.21
CA GLU A 38 -18.89 -11.60 6.79
C GLU A 38 -19.63 -12.42 5.73
N LYS A 39 -20.05 -11.78 4.63
CA LYS A 39 -20.89 -12.44 3.61
C LYS A 39 -20.09 -13.21 2.57
N SER A 40 -18.85 -12.81 2.26
CA SER A 40 -18.09 -13.40 1.14
C SER A 40 -17.18 -14.55 1.53
N GLY A 41 -16.87 -14.74 2.82
CA GLY A 41 -15.84 -15.70 3.27
C GLY A 41 -14.42 -15.37 2.77
N LEU A 42 -14.29 -14.37 1.91
CA LEU A 42 -13.02 -13.93 1.32
C LEU A 42 -12.41 -12.83 2.18
N ASN A 43 -11.26 -13.13 2.76
CA ASN A 43 -10.49 -12.18 3.57
C ASN A 43 -9.66 -11.25 2.67
N LEU A 44 -10.36 -10.46 1.82
CA LEU A 44 -9.70 -9.51 0.92
C LEU A 44 -9.26 -8.26 1.69
N HIS A 45 -7.97 -8.13 1.87
CA HIS A 45 -7.32 -6.93 2.40
C HIS A 45 -6.99 -5.95 1.27
N HIS A 46 -6.86 -4.67 1.60
CA HIS A 46 -6.44 -3.66 0.61
C HIS A 46 -5.04 -3.95 0.05
N GLY A 47 -4.19 -4.71 0.75
CA GLY A 47 -2.93 -5.21 0.23
C GLY A 47 -3.06 -6.11 -1.00
N HIS A 48 -4.12 -6.94 -1.09
CA HIS A 48 -4.38 -7.75 -2.29
C HIS A 48 -4.73 -6.87 -3.50
N TRP A 49 -5.54 -5.83 -3.28
CA TRP A 49 -5.81 -4.83 -4.31
C TRP A 49 -4.55 -4.06 -4.69
N GLY A 50 -3.72 -3.72 -3.70
CA GLY A 50 -2.42 -3.10 -3.93
C GLY A 50 -1.53 -3.96 -4.82
N PHE A 51 -1.44 -5.26 -4.54
CA PHE A 51 -0.70 -6.20 -5.37
C PHE A 51 -1.23 -6.25 -6.81
N LEU A 52 -2.54 -6.38 -6.99
CA LEU A 52 -3.16 -6.40 -8.32
C LEU A 52 -2.87 -5.11 -9.10
N LEU A 53 -3.03 -3.95 -8.48
CA LEU A 53 -2.77 -2.66 -9.12
C LEU A 53 -1.28 -2.47 -9.44
N ALA A 54 -0.39 -2.86 -8.55
CA ALA A 54 1.05 -2.85 -8.80
C ALA A 54 1.42 -3.79 -9.96
N PHE A 55 0.85 -4.98 -10.01
CA PHE A 55 1.07 -5.94 -11.09
C PHE A 55 0.60 -5.39 -12.45
N ILE A 56 -0.62 -4.84 -12.51
CA ILE A 56 -1.16 -4.23 -13.74
C ILE A 56 -0.26 -3.08 -14.20
N SER A 57 0.10 -2.17 -13.30
CA SER A 57 0.92 -1.01 -13.63
C SER A 57 2.33 -1.40 -14.08
N MET A 58 2.94 -2.41 -13.46
CA MET A 58 4.23 -2.95 -13.90
C MET A 58 4.17 -3.49 -15.32
N ASN A 59 3.11 -4.23 -15.66
CA ASN A 59 2.91 -4.68 -17.04
C ASN A 59 2.77 -3.51 -18.01
N LEU A 60 1.97 -2.50 -17.69
CA LEU A 60 1.85 -1.30 -18.52
C LEU A 60 3.21 -0.64 -18.75
N LEU A 61 4.03 -0.50 -17.71
CA LEU A 61 5.38 0.08 -17.81
C LEU A 61 6.32 -0.79 -18.66
N VAL A 62 6.29 -2.11 -18.49
CA VAL A 62 7.10 -3.05 -19.28
C VAL A 62 6.74 -2.98 -20.78
N PHE A 63 5.46 -2.83 -21.11
CA PHE A 63 4.99 -2.64 -22.48
C PHE A 63 5.12 -1.19 -23.01
N GLY A 64 5.87 -0.35 -22.31
CA GLY A 64 6.19 1.02 -22.77
C GLY A 64 5.10 2.07 -22.53
N VAL A 65 4.06 1.76 -21.76
CA VAL A 65 2.99 2.71 -21.44
C VAL A 65 3.41 3.61 -20.27
N TYR A 66 4.29 4.58 -20.56
CA TYR A 66 4.83 5.54 -19.58
C TYR A 66 3.99 6.82 -19.51
N ASN A 67 2.78 6.74 -19.02
CA ASN A 67 1.93 7.90 -18.82
C ASN A 67 1.70 8.21 -17.32
N ILE A 68 1.05 9.33 -17.05
CA ILE A 68 0.74 9.79 -15.69
C ILE A 68 -0.11 8.74 -14.94
N PHE A 69 -1.02 8.09 -15.66
CA PHE A 69 -1.92 7.10 -15.07
C PHE A 69 -1.16 5.83 -14.63
N SER A 70 -0.33 5.24 -15.50
CA SER A 70 0.44 4.03 -15.16
C SER A 70 1.42 4.26 -14.02
N ILE A 71 2.07 5.44 -13.97
CA ILE A 71 3.01 5.79 -12.90
C ILE A 71 2.27 6.03 -11.58
N GLY A 72 1.16 6.76 -11.60
CA GLY A 72 0.33 6.99 -10.41
C GLY A 72 -0.26 5.69 -9.88
N LEU A 73 -0.74 4.82 -10.76
CA LEU A 73 -1.27 3.51 -10.41
C LEU A 73 -0.20 2.60 -9.78
N ALA A 74 1.04 2.67 -10.30
CA ALA A 74 2.18 1.96 -9.71
C ALA A 74 2.43 2.43 -8.27
N GLY A 75 2.56 3.73 -8.05
CA GLY A 75 2.74 4.28 -6.70
C GLY A 75 1.60 3.87 -5.78
N PHE A 76 0.35 4.02 -6.21
CA PHE A 76 -0.83 3.69 -5.41
C PHE A 76 -0.90 2.19 -5.04
N GLY A 77 -0.65 1.31 -6.00
CA GLY A 77 -0.62 -0.14 -5.78
C GLY A 77 0.48 -0.53 -4.78
N TRP A 78 1.69 -0.01 -4.95
CA TRP A 78 2.79 -0.22 -4.01
C TRP A 78 2.47 0.34 -2.62
N GLY A 79 1.85 1.52 -2.52
CA GLY A 79 1.46 2.10 -1.23
C GLY A 79 0.49 1.21 -0.45
N LEU A 80 -0.57 0.72 -1.10
CA LEU A 80 -1.53 -0.21 -0.49
C LEU A 80 -0.87 -1.53 -0.08
N MET A 81 0.00 -2.07 -0.92
CA MET A 81 0.71 -3.31 -0.62
C MET A 81 1.65 -3.16 0.57
N LEU A 82 2.46 -2.10 0.60
CA LEU A 82 3.42 -1.86 1.68
C LEU A 82 2.75 -1.59 3.03
N ASP A 83 1.55 -0.99 3.05
CA ASP A 83 0.81 -0.78 4.29
C ASP A 83 0.36 -2.10 4.94
N GLU A 84 0.05 -3.11 4.12
CA GLU A 84 -0.48 -4.39 4.59
C GLU A 84 0.57 -5.51 4.69
N ILE A 85 1.72 -5.41 4.04
CA ILE A 85 2.67 -6.53 3.95
C ILE A 85 3.14 -7.01 5.33
N ILE A 86 3.42 -6.09 6.26
CA ILE A 86 3.88 -6.45 7.60
C ILE A 86 2.75 -7.05 8.44
N PRO A 87 1.53 -6.45 8.49
CA PRO A 87 0.38 -7.10 9.09
C PRO A 87 0.12 -8.50 8.53
N MET A 88 0.12 -8.67 7.21
CA MET A 88 -0.13 -9.96 6.56
C MET A 88 0.90 -11.03 6.94
N LEU A 89 2.18 -10.68 7.01
CA LEU A 89 3.25 -11.60 7.41
C LEU A 89 3.16 -12.04 8.88
N LYS A 90 2.51 -11.24 9.72
CA LYS A 90 2.37 -11.50 11.16
C LYS A 90 1.08 -12.20 11.53
N MET A 91 0.16 -12.40 10.60
CA MET A 91 -1.13 -13.03 10.87
C MET A 91 -1.01 -14.57 10.95
N PRO A 92 -1.15 -15.19 12.12
CA PRO A 92 -1.10 -16.65 12.23
C PRO A 92 -2.42 -17.33 11.84
N SER A 93 -3.54 -16.62 11.88
CA SER A 93 -4.88 -17.15 11.58
C SER A 93 -5.92 -16.05 11.49
N PRO A 94 -7.03 -16.21 10.73
CA PRO A 94 -8.07 -15.19 10.60
C PRO A 94 -8.86 -15.06 11.91
N GLY A 95 -8.63 -13.96 12.61
CA GLY A 95 -9.40 -13.57 13.79
C GLY A 95 -9.48 -12.04 13.89
N ARG A 96 -10.69 -11.47 13.95
CA ARG A 96 -10.94 -10.03 13.82
C ARG A 96 -10.20 -9.14 14.80
N THR A 97 -10.18 -9.52 16.06
CA THR A 97 -9.52 -8.75 17.14
C THR A 97 -8.01 -8.79 17.00
N LEU A 98 -7.46 -9.93 16.61
CA LEU A 98 -6.03 -10.12 16.39
C LEU A 98 -5.53 -9.29 15.18
N GLU A 99 -6.30 -9.22 14.12
CA GLU A 99 -5.96 -8.44 12.92
C GLU A 99 -5.78 -6.96 13.22
N LEU A 100 -6.70 -6.37 13.99
CA LEU A 100 -6.64 -4.95 14.37
C LEU A 100 -5.44 -4.66 15.27
N GLU A 101 -5.14 -5.55 16.20
CA GLU A 101 -3.99 -5.41 17.10
C GLU A 101 -2.67 -5.54 16.34
N ILE A 102 -2.56 -6.49 15.42
CA ILE A 102 -1.38 -6.69 14.57
C ILE A 102 -1.17 -5.48 13.66
N TYR A 103 -2.25 -4.95 13.07
CA TYR A 103 -2.19 -3.75 12.24
C TYR A 103 -1.67 -2.54 13.02
N ASP A 104 -2.14 -2.32 14.24
CA ASP A 104 -1.68 -1.25 15.11
C ASP A 104 -0.20 -1.44 15.52
N LYS A 105 0.16 -2.64 15.98
CA LYS A 105 1.53 -2.99 16.37
C LYS A 105 2.53 -2.95 15.21
N SER A 106 2.08 -3.14 13.97
CA SER A 106 2.93 -3.08 12.78
C SER A 106 3.28 -1.67 12.32
N ARG A 107 2.64 -0.63 12.88
CA ARG A 107 2.75 0.77 12.42
C ARG A 107 4.20 1.24 12.23
N ASN A 108 5.02 1.07 13.26
CA ASN A 108 6.41 1.55 13.22
C ASN A 108 7.23 0.79 12.17
N ALA A 109 7.05 -0.52 12.07
CA ALA A 109 7.74 -1.33 11.07
C ALA A 109 7.29 -0.98 9.63
N THR A 110 6.00 -0.71 9.43
CA THR A 110 5.49 -0.23 8.14
C THR A 110 6.09 1.13 7.77
N VAL A 111 6.17 2.08 8.71
CA VAL A 111 6.78 3.40 8.47
C VAL A 111 8.25 3.26 8.08
N VAL A 112 9.00 2.42 8.77
CA VAL A 112 10.41 2.14 8.43
C VAL A 112 10.52 1.53 7.03
N LEU A 113 9.70 0.54 6.71
CA LEU A 113 9.71 -0.11 5.40
C LEU A 113 9.42 0.90 4.27
N ILE A 114 8.40 1.75 4.44
CA ILE A 114 8.08 2.80 3.46
C ILE A 114 9.24 3.79 3.33
N GLY A 115 9.84 4.20 4.44
CA GLY A 115 11.00 5.08 4.44
C GLY A 115 12.17 4.49 3.63
N VAL A 116 12.45 3.20 3.79
CA VAL A 116 13.47 2.48 3.00
C VAL A 116 13.13 2.47 1.51
N VAL A 117 11.87 2.17 1.16
CA VAL A 117 11.44 2.16 -0.25
C VAL A 117 11.51 3.54 -0.88
N VAL A 118 11.09 4.59 -0.16
CA VAL A 118 11.20 5.99 -0.63
C VAL A 118 12.66 6.39 -0.83
N LEU A 119 13.53 6.07 0.13
CA LEU A 119 14.96 6.36 0.02
C LEU A 119 15.57 5.63 -1.18
N PHE A 120 15.25 4.35 -1.36
CA PHE A 120 15.73 3.58 -2.51
C PHE A 120 15.25 4.19 -3.83
N ALA A 121 13.97 4.55 -3.92
CA ALA A 121 13.40 5.21 -5.11
C ALA A 121 14.10 6.55 -5.40
N LEU A 122 14.41 7.33 -4.36
CA LEU A 122 15.14 8.60 -4.48
C LEU A 122 16.56 8.37 -5.01
N VAL A 123 17.30 7.43 -4.44
CA VAL A 123 18.67 7.07 -4.90
C VAL A 123 18.64 6.66 -6.37
N CYS A 124 17.71 5.75 -6.74
CA CYS A 124 17.56 5.32 -8.14
C CYS A 124 17.20 6.49 -9.08
N PHE A 125 16.41 7.44 -8.62
CA PHE A 125 16.07 8.63 -9.39
C PHE A 125 17.27 9.55 -9.61
N LEU A 126 18.08 9.77 -8.56
CA LEU A 126 19.26 10.63 -8.62
C LEU A 126 20.39 10.03 -9.48
N VAL A 127 20.61 8.73 -9.39
CA VAL A 127 21.65 8.03 -10.18
C VAL A 127 21.32 8.00 -11.67
N ARG A 128 20.03 8.02 -12.05
CA ARG A 128 19.59 8.04 -13.45
C ARG A 128 19.50 9.44 -14.07
N ARG A 129 19.83 10.45 -13.33
CA ARG A 129 19.86 11.84 -13.82
C ARG A 129 21.22 12.21 -14.36
#